data_155a3a20eb4b9648908f3ac143948329
#
_entry.id   155a3a20eb4b9648908f3ac143948329
#
_cell.length_a   1.000
_cell.length_b   1.000
_cell.length_c   1.000
_cell.angle_alpha   90.00
_cell.angle_beta   90.00
_cell.angle_gamma   90.00
#
_symmetry.space_group_name_H-M   'P 1'
#
loop_
_entity.id
_entity.type
_entity.pdbx_description
1 polymer ?
#
loop_
_entity_poly.entity_id
_entity_poly.type
_entity_poly.pdbx_seq_one_letter_code
_entity_poly.pdbx_strand_id
1 'polypeptide(L)'
;MIPLVDLAAQHREIAGEVDEGFASVAARTAFILGDEVGHFEREFADFVGVAHCVGGANGTDALELVLRAAGIGAGDEVLVP
;
A
#
# COMPACT_ATOMS: atom_id res chain seq x y z
N MET A 1 8.24 -28.44 -14.21
CA MET A 1 6.95 -27.94 -13.67
C MET A 1 6.81 -26.47 -14.02
N ILE A 2 5.68 -26.07 -14.57
CA ILE A 2 5.38 -24.65 -14.85
C ILE A 2 4.70 -24.06 -13.60
N PRO A 3 5.30 -23.07 -12.94
CA PRO A 3 4.68 -22.45 -11.78
C PRO A 3 3.43 -21.63 -12.18
N LEU A 4 2.46 -21.56 -11.29
CA LEU A 4 1.26 -20.76 -11.50
C LEU A 4 1.57 -19.24 -11.53
N VAL A 5 2.58 -18.81 -10.78
CA VAL A 5 3.02 -17.41 -10.67
C VAL A 5 4.54 -17.36 -10.82
N ASP A 6 5.04 -16.40 -11.60
CA ASP A 6 6.47 -16.11 -11.74
C ASP A 6 6.76 -14.68 -11.23
N LEU A 7 6.89 -14.54 -9.93
CA LEU A 7 7.24 -13.27 -9.29
C LEU A 7 8.64 -12.78 -9.68
N ALA A 8 9.55 -13.70 -10.02
CA ALA A 8 10.89 -13.32 -10.46
C ALA A 8 10.87 -12.61 -11.81
N ALA A 9 10.01 -13.04 -12.74
CA ALA A 9 9.83 -12.35 -14.01
C ALA A 9 9.29 -10.93 -13.79
N GLN A 10 8.26 -10.78 -13.00
CA GLN A 10 7.68 -9.48 -12.66
C GLN A 10 8.71 -8.56 -11.98
N HIS A 11 9.46 -9.09 -11.01
CA HIS A 11 10.47 -8.28 -10.32
C HIS A 11 11.58 -7.79 -11.24
N ARG A 12 12.04 -8.63 -12.17
CA ARG A 12 13.09 -8.23 -13.14
C ARG A 12 12.72 -7.01 -13.96
N GLU A 13 11.44 -6.82 -14.26
CA GLU A 13 10.96 -5.67 -15.05
C GLU A 13 11.09 -4.35 -14.30
N ILE A 14 10.99 -4.36 -12.98
CA ILE A 14 10.96 -3.17 -12.12
C ILE A 14 12.16 -3.06 -11.18
N ALA A 15 13.09 -4.04 -11.21
CA ALA A 15 14.19 -4.13 -10.25
C ALA A 15 15.02 -2.84 -10.15
N GLY A 16 15.34 -2.21 -11.29
CA GLY A 16 16.12 -0.96 -11.30
C GLY A 16 15.43 0.17 -10.56
N GLU A 17 14.14 0.38 -10.80
CA GLU A 17 13.35 1.42 -10.14
C GLU A 17 13.20 1.14 -8.63
N VAL A 18 13.00 -0.13 -8.26
CA VAL A 18 12.90 -0.54 -6.86
C VAL A 18 14.21 -0.30 -6.12
N ASP A 19 15.34 -0.70 -6.71
CA ASP A 19 16.66 -0.54 -6.11
C ASP A 19 17.04 0.94 -5.94
N GLU A 20 16.77 1.77 -6.94
CA GLU A 20 16.98 3.22 -6.84
C GLU A 20 16.10 3.87 -5.77
N GLY A 21 14.83 3.51 -5.71
CA GLY A 21 13.91 4.00 -4.69
C GLY A 21 14.36 3.62 -3.29
N PHE A 22 14.74 2.36 -3.09
CA PHE A 22 15.27 1.88 -1.81
C PHE A 22 16.55 2.62 -1.40
N ALA A 23 17.51 2.75 -2.31
CA ALA A 23 18.76 3.46 -2.06
C ALA A 23 18.53 4.94 -1.68
N SER A 24 17.57 5.59 -2.33
CA SER A 24 17.19 6.98 -2.04
C SER A 24 16.63 7.13 -0.63
N VAL A 25 15.69 6.26 -0.23
CA VAL A 25 15.12 6.26 1.13
C VAL A 25 16.19 5.98 2.17
N ALA A 26 17.06 4.98 1.93
CA ALA A 26 18.13 4.60 2.84
C ALA A 26 19.15 5.73 3.03
N ALA A 27 19.55 6.41 1.94
CA ALA A 27 20.50 7.53 2.00
C ALA A 27 19.99 8.72 2.82
N ARG A 28 18.68 8.94 2.83
CA ARG A 28 18.03 9.99 3.63
C ARG A 28 17.57 9.53 5.00
N THR A 29 17.69 8.23 5.30
CA THR A 29 17.15 7.59 6.53
C THR A 29 15.66 7.89 6.77
N ALA A 30 14.90 8.13 5.71
CA ALA A 30 13.49 8.49 5.76
C ALA A 30 12.59 7.25 5.81
N PHE A 31 12.81 6.40 6.81
CA PHE A 31 12.16 5.08 6.92
C PHE A 31 10.73 5.12 7.45
N ILE A 32 10.30 6.22 8.06
CA ILE A 32 8.97 6.36 8.65
C ILE A 32 8.32 7.62 8.09
N LEU A 33 7.18 7.44 7.42
CA LEU A 33 6.37 8.54 6.87
C LEU A 33 7.20 9.55 6.04
N GLY A 34 8.13 9.05 5.23
CA GLY A 34 8.90 9.86 4.30
C GLY A 34 8.04 10.36 3.13
N ASP A 35 8.64 11.19 2.28
CA ASP A 35 7.96 11.78 1.13
C ASP A 35 7.39 10.73 0.16
N GLU A 36 8.02 9.55 0.08
CA GLU A 36 7.58 8.43 -0.75
C GLU A 36 6.19 7.93 -0.37
N VAL A 37 5.83 7.96 0.91
CA VAL A 37 4.47 7.59 1.37
C VAL A 37 3.44 8.54 0.78
N GLY A 38 3.69 9.85 0.87
CA GLY A 38 2.81 10.85 0.29
C GLY A 38 2.73 10.78 -1.25
N HIS A 39 3.83 10.46 -1.92
CA HIS A 39 3.86 10.22 -3.37
C HIS A 39 3.01 9.01 -3.72
N PHE A 40 3.23 7.88 -3.04
CA PHE A 40 2.44 6.66 -3.23
C PHE A 40 0.94 6.90 -3.03
N GLU A 41 0.57 7.59 -1.96
CA GLU A 41 -0.85 7.88 -1.67
C GLU A 41 -1.52 8.67 -2.79
N ARG A 42 -0.84 9.67 -3.35
CA ARG A 42 -1.34 10.44 -4.49
C ARG A 42 -1.45 9.60 -5.77
N GLU A 43 -0.37 8.92 -6.13
CA GLU A 43 -0.31 8.11 -7.35
C GLU A 43 -1.32 6.95 -7.30
N PHE A 44 -1.47 6.31 -6.15
CA PHE A 44 -2.44 5.22 -5.99
C PHE A 44 -3.88 5.73 -6.01
N ALA A 45 -4.16 6.89 -5.41
CA ALA A 45 -5.46 7.53 -5.52
C ALA A 45 -5.83 7.84 -6.97
N ASP A 46 -4.89 8.40 -7.74
CA ASP A 46 -5.07 8.67 -9.16
C ASP A 46 -5.29 7.37 -9.97
N PHE A 47 -4.51 6.33 -9.69
CA PHE A 47 -4.64 5.03 -10.36
C PHE A 47 -6.00 4.38 -10.12
N VAL A 48 -6.51 4.46 -8.90
CA VAL A 48 -7.83 3.90 -8.51
C VAL A 48 -8.99 4.82 -8.94
N GLY A 49 -8.72 6.09 -9.17
CA GLY A 49 -9.73 7.08 -9.54
C GLY A 49 -10.53 7.61 -8.35
N VAL A 50 -9.90 7.75 -7.20
CA VAL A 50 -10.49 8.30 -5.96
C VAL A 50 -9.79 9.58 -5.54
N ALA A 51 -10.44 10.38 -4.70
CA ALA A 51 -9.90 11.66 -4.27
C ALA A 51 -8.71 11.51 -3.30
N HIS A 52 -8.72 10.46 -2.48
CA HIS A 52 -7.73 10.27 -1.42
C HIS A 52 -7.33 8.81 -1.27
N CYS A 53 -6.09 8.60 -0.87
CA CYS A 53 -5.57 7.31 -0.41
C CYS A 53 -4.79 7.54 0.88
N VAL A 54 -4.98 6.68 1.85
CA VAL A 54 -4.23 6.71 3.12
C VAL A 54 -3.53 5.39 3.31
N GLY A 55 -2.21 5.43 3.41
CA GLY A 55 -1.40 4.24 3.66
C GLY A 55 -1.60 3.71 5.08
N GLY A 56 -1.62 2.39 5.21
CA GLY A 56 -1.72 1.68 6.48
C GLY A 56 -0.59 0.68 6.66
N ALA A 57 -0.40 0.19 7.87
CA ALA A 57 0.67 -0.75 8.18
C ALA A 57 0.45 -2.13 7.55
N ASN A 58 -0.79 -2.58 7.48
CA ASN A 58 -1.19 -3.87 6.94
C ASN A 58 -2.70 -3.91 6.62
N GLY A 59 -3.14 -4.98 5.96
CA GLY A 59 -4.55 -5.14 5.57
C GLY A 59 -5.52 -5.26 6.74
N THR A 60 -5.11 -5.88 7.85
CA THR A 60 -5.95 -6.02 9.04
C THR A 60 -6.25 -4.65 9.65
N ASP A 61 -5.22 -3.83 9.84
CA ASP A 61 -5.38 -2.47 10.33
C ASP A 61 -6.20 -1.61 9.36
N ALA A 62 -5.99 -1.78 8.05
CA ALA A 62 -6.76 -1.06 7.04
C ALA A 62 -8.26 -1.37 7.14
N LEU A 63 -8.64 -2.63 7.31
CA LEU A 63 -10.04 -3.04 7.51
C LEU A 63 -10.63 -2.43 8.77
N GLU A 64 -9.91 -2.47 9.88
CA GLU A 64 -10.36 -1.86 11.14
C GLU A 64 -10.53 -0.35 11.01
N LEU A 65 -9.57 0.33 10.41
CA LEU A 65 -9.62 1.78 10.22
C LEU A 65 -10.79 2.20 9.31
N VAL A 66 -11.08 1.44 8.26
CA VAL A 66 -12.23 1.69 7.38
C VAL A 66 -13.54 1.58 8.14
N LEU A 67 -13.71 0.55 8.96
CA LEU A 67 -14.91 0.38 9.77
C LEU A 67 -15.08 1.52 10.78
N ARG A 68 -14.01 1.90 11.46
CA ARG A 68 -14.01 3.05 12.40
C ARG A 68 -14.34 4.37 11.69
N ALA A 69 -13.74 4.61 10.54
CA ALA A 69 -13.98 5.82 9.74
C ALA A 69 -15.43 5.92 9.26
N ALA A 70 -16.07 4.78 8.97
CA ALA A 70 -17.48 4.69 8.62
C ALA A 70 -18.44 4.80 9.83
N GLY A 71 -17.92 4.90 11.05
CA GLY A 71 -18.71 4.95 12.28
C GLY A 71 -19.33 3.61 12.68
N ILE A 72 -18.81 2.51 12.14
CA ILE A 72 -19.30 1.16 12.43
C ILE A 72 -18.64 0.65 13.71
N GLY A 73 -19.44 0.17 14.65
CA GLY A 73 -18.97 -0.28 15.96
C GLY A 73 -19.93 -1.24 16.65
N ALA A 74 -19.89 -1.25 17.97
CA ALA A 74 -20.71 -2.14 18.77
C ALA A 74 -22.21 -1.96 18.47
N GLY A 75 -22.88 -3.05 18.13
CA GLY A 75 -24.30 -3.07 17.76
C GLY A 75 -24.56 -3.04 16.24
N ASP A 76 -23.55 -2.78 15.44
CA ASP A 76 -23.64 -2.81 13.99
C ASP A 76 -23.36 -4.20 13.43
N GLU A 77 -23.91 -4.50 12.27
CA GLU A 77 -23.72 -5.76 11.56
C GLU A 77 -22.84 -5.56 10.33
N VAL A 78 -21.90 -6.48 10.12
CA VAL A 78 -21.02 -6.49 8.95
C VAL A 78 -21.10 -7.86 8.29
N LEU A 79 -21.46 -7.88 7.01
CA LEU A 79 -21.48 -9.11 6.22
C LEU A 79 -20.06 -9.42 5.74
N VAL A 80 -19.62 -10.63 6.03
CA VAL A 80 -18.29 -11.12 5.61
C VAL A 80 -18.44 -12.47 4.89
N PRO A 81 -17.50 -12.81 3.96
CA PRO A 81 -17.50 -14.11 3.30
C PRO A 81 -17.17 -15.26 4.25
#